data_7196414cdcac93bd84d1433b1639aa4d
#
_entry.id   7196414cdcac93bd84d1433b1639aa4d
#
_cell.length_a   1.000
_cell.length_b   1.000
_cell.length_c   1.000
_cell.angle_alpha   90.00
_cell.angle_beta   90.00
_cell.angle_gamma   90.00
#
_symmetry.space_group_name_H-M   'P 1'
#
loop_
_entity.id
_entity.type
_entity.pdbx_description
1 polymer ?
#
loop_
_entity_poly.entity_id
_entity_poly.type
_entity_poly.pdbx_seq_one_letter_code
_entity_poly.pdbx_strand_id
1 'polypeptide(L)'
;ALVDFVFCAVDMPKDEIKKLEEEYAKAECPVVSNNSAHRWTPDVPMVVPEINPEHLCIIDDQQKRLGTTRGFIVVKPNCSIQSYAPVLTAWAEFEPYEVIVSTYQAISGAGKTFKDWPEMEGNIIPYIGGEEEKSEKEPLRIWGKIEGDKIVPATSPVITCQCIRVPVLNGHTAAVFVKFAKKPTK
;
A
#
# COMPACT_ATOMS: atom_id res chain seq x y z
N ALA A 1 -5.09 -18.33 21.13
CA ALA A 1 -4.15 -18.47 20.01
C ALA A 1 -2.81 -18.99 20.52
N LEU A 2 -2.07 -19.75 19.70
CA LEU A 2 -0.71 -20.22 20.03
C LEU A 2 0.35 -19.17 19.73
N VAL A 3 -0.06 -18.05 19.13
CA VAL A 3 0.82 -16.94 18.71
C VAL A 3 0.19 -15.60 19.09
N ASP A 4 1.01 -14.58 19.24
CA ASP A 4 0.54 -13.24 19.62
C ASP A 4 -0.01 -12.43 18.45
N PHE A 5 0.48 -12.63 17.25
CA PHE A 5 0.00 -12.05 15.99
C PHE A 5 0.41 -12.91 14.80
N VAL A 6 -0.16 -12.62 13.63
CA VAL A 6 0.19 -13.25 12.35
C VAL A 6 0.68 -12.18 11.38
N PHE A 7 1.81 -12.44 10.72
CA PHE A 7 2.21 -11.72 9.52
C PHE A 7 1.79 -12.51 8.30
N CYS A 8 0.90 -11.95 7.47
CA CYS A 8 0.35 -12.62 6.31
C CYS A 8 1.06 -12.16 5.02
N ALA A 9 1.72 -13.09 4.34
CA ALA A 9 2.38 -12.87 3.04
C ALA A 9 2.21 -14.10 2.13
N VAL A 10 1.04 -14.72 2.18
CA VAL A 10 0.72 -15.91 1.39
C VAL A 10 0.38 -15.57 -0.06
N ASP A 11 0.65 -16.49 -0.97
CA ASP A 11 0.26 -16.39 -2.38
C ASP A 11 -0.96 -17.29 -2.62
N MET A 12 -2.13 -16.66 -2.63
CA MET A 12 -3.44 -17.30 -2.79
C MET A 12 -4.41 -16.35 -3.50
N PRO A 13 -5.55 -16.82 -4.01
CA PRO A 13 -6.63 -15.98 -4.50
C PRO A 13 -7.09 -14.96 -3.44
N LYS A 14 -7.38 -13.72 -3.86
CA LYS A 14 -7.72 -12.61 -2.93
C LYS A 14 -8.86 -12.94 -1.98
N ASP A 15 -9.88 -13.64 -2.46
CA ASP A 15 -11.05 -13.98 -1.64
C ASP A 15 -10.71 -15.02 -0.56
N GLU A 16 -9.80 -15.94 -0.86
CA GLU A 16 -9.27 -16.90 0.12
C GLU A 16 -8.40 -16.20 1.16
N ILE A 17 -7.55 -15.24 0.73
CA ILE A 17 -6.76 -14.43 1.66
C ILE A 17 -7.67 -13.63 2.59
N LYS A 18 -8.71 -12.97 2.07
CA LYS A 18 -9.67 -12.24 2.89
C LYS A 18 -10.29 -13.12 3.98
N LYS A 19 -10.76 -14.30 3.57
CA LYS A 19 -11.36 -15.26 4.49
C LYS A 19 -10.36 -15.71 5.55
N LEU A 20 -9.15 -16.08 5.14
CA LEU A 20 -8.09 -16.53 6.04
C LEU A 20 -7.72 -15.47 7.07
N GLU A 21 -7.51 -14.23 6.62
CA GLU A 21 -7.16 -13.11 7.49
C GLU A 21 -8.29 -12.78 8.48
N GLU A 22 -9.55 -12.82 8.04
CA GLU A 22 -10.70 -12.67 8.93
C GLU A 22 -10.86 -13.81 9.93
N GLU A 23 -10.57 -15.05 9.54
CA GLU A 23 -10.61 -16.20 10.45
C GLU A 23 -9.55 -16.06 11.57
N TYR A 24 -8.34 -15.61 11.26
CA TYR A 24 -7.33 -15.29 12.27
C TYR A 24 -7.78 -14.16 13.19
N ALA A 25 -8.28 -13.07 12.65
CA ALA A 25 -8.78 -11.95 13.45
C ALA A 25 -9.92 -12.39 14.37
N LYS A 26 -10.90 -13.15 13.85
CA LYS A 26 -12.02 -13.72 14.65
C LYS A 26 -11.55 -14.73 15.72
N ALA A 27 -10.41 -15.36 15.53
CA ALA A 27 -9.75 -16.18 16.55
C ALA A 27 -8.93 -15.36 17.56
N GLU A 28 -9.18 -14.06 17.65
CA GLU A 28 -8.49 -13.09 18.53
C GLU A 28 -6.99 -12.97 18.27
N CYS A 29 -6.56 -13.22 17.03
CA CYS A 29 -5.18 -13.09 16.59
C CYS A 29 -5.05 -11.88 15.66
N PRO A 30 -4.34 -10.81 16.05
CA PRO A 30 -4.05 -9.69 15.19
C PRO A 30 -3.33 -10.12 13.90
N VAL A 31 -3.70 -9.54 12.76
CA VAL A 31 -3.10 -9.82 11.45
C VAL A 31 -2.45 -8.56 10.90
N VAL A 32 -1.16 -8.65 10.62
CA VAL A 32 -0.42 -7.65 9.84
C VAL A 32 -0.20 -8.24 8.45
N SER A 33 -0.84 -7.66 7.43
CA SER A 33 -0.85 -8.25 6.10
C SER A 33 -0.02 -7.46 5.09
N ASN A 34 0.83 -8.18 4.35
CA ASN A 34 1.50 -7.70 3.16
C ASN A 34 0.60 -7.77 1.90
N ASN A 35 -0.49 -8.53 1.98
CA ASN A 35 -1.38 -8.80 0.85
C ASN A 35 -2.28 -7.60 0.50
N SER A 36 -2.78 -7.59 -0.72
CA SER A 36 -3.66 -6.53 -1.21
C SER A 36 -5.14 -6.79 -0.96
N ALA A 37 -5.49 -7.93 -0.37
CA ALA A 37 -6.86 -8.40 -0.28
C ALA A 37 -7.78 -7.45 0.51
N HIS A 38 -7.31 -6.94 1.64
CA HIS A 38 -8.07 -6.03 2.50
C HIS A 38 -7.74 -4.54 2.34
N ARG A 39 -6.88 -4.16 1.39
CA ARG A 39 -6.47 -2.74 1.24
C ARG A 39 -7.63 -1.76 1.02
N TRP A 40 -8.74 -2.25 0.49
CA TRP A 40 -9.94 -1.42 0.23
C TRP A 40 -11.13 -1.78 1.11
N THR A 41 -10.96 -2.64 2.10
CA THR A 41 -11.99 -2.87 3.12
C THR A 41 -12.14 -1.60 3.95
N PRO A 42 -13.36 -1.05 4.12
CA PRO A 42 -13.57 0.30 4.66
C PRO A 42 -12.90 0.55 6.01
N ASP A 43 -13.00 -0.39 6.93
CA ASP A 43 -12.50 -0.34 8.31
C ASP A 43 -11.15 -1.03 8.52
N VAL A 44 -10.47 -1.42 7.44
CA VAL A 44 -9.11 -1.97 7.52
C VAL A 44 -8.10 -0.86 7.22
N PRO A 45 -7.26 -0.46 8.20
CA PRO A 45 -6.28 0.58 7.99
C PRO A 45 -5.13 0.07 7.12
N MET A 46 -4.80 0.86 6.08
CA MET A 46 -3.61 0.72 5.26
C MET A 46 -2.56 1.69 5.82
N VAL A 47 -1.51 1.17 6.46
CA VAL A 47 -0.64 1.97 7.30
C VAL A 47 0.79 2.07 6.75
N VAL A 48 1.27 3.30 6.73
CA VAL A 48 2.69 3.65 6.72
C VAL A 48 2.93 4.40 8.04
N PRO A 49 3.63 3.79 9.01
CA PRO A 49 3.68 4.33 10.39
C PRO A 49 4.16 5.76 10.50
N GLU A 50 5.02 6.20 9.58
CA GLU A 50 5.55 7.57 9.53
C GLU A 50 4.57 8.59 8.93
N ILE A 51 3.46 8.12 8.31
CA ILE A 51 2.51 8.99 7.59
C ILE A 51 1.18 9.07 8.31
N ASN A 52 0.56 7.93 8.60
CA ASN A 52 -0.83 7.85 9.02
C ASN A 52 -1.08 6.88 10.19
N PRO A 53 -0.29 6.92 11.27
CA PRO A 53 -0.50 6.05 12.43
C PRO A 53 -1.88 6.23 13.08
N GLU A 54 -2.49 7.41 12.94
CA GLU A 54 -3.83 7.70 13.44
C GLU A 54 -4.95 6.86 12.80
N HIS A 55 -4.71 6.30 11.60
CA HIS A 55 -5.65 5.37 10.99
C HIS A 55 -5.85 4.09 11.81
N LEU A 56 -4.94 3.76 12.73
CA LEU A 56 -5.11 2.64 13.65
C LEU A 56 -6.29 2.83 14.61
N CYS A 57 -6.77 4.06 14.82
CA CYS A 57 -7.95 4.33 15.65
C CYS A 57 -9.24 3.67 15.11
N ILE A 58 -9.30 3.30 13.82
CA ILE A 58 -10.45 2.60 13.23
C ILE A 58 -10.56 1.13 13.68
N ILE A 59 -9.51 0.59 14.31
CA ILE A 59 -9.49 -0.81 14.75
C ILE A 59 -10.64 -1.11 15.71
N ASP A 60 -11.05 -0.17 16.55
CA ASP A 60 -12.19 -0.35 17.48
C ASP A 60 -13.49 -0.62 16.71
N ASP A 61 -13.71 0.03 15.57
CA ASP A 61 -14.89 -0.17 14.75
C ASP A 61 -14.80 -1.47 13.95
N GLN A 62 -13.59 -1.80 13.46
CA GLN A 62 -13.33 -3.10 12.84
C GLN A 62 -13.60 -4.27 13.81
N GLN A 63 -13.15 -4.16 15.06
CA GLN A 63 -13.39 -5.16 16.09
C GLN A 63 -14.88 -5.33 16.41
N LYS A 64 -15.65 -4.25 16.47
CA LYS A 64 -17.11 -4.32 16.60
C LYS A 64 -17.74 -5.10 15.45
N ARG A 65 -17.34 -4.85 14.21
CA ARG A 65 -17.80 -5.57 13.01
C ARG A 65 -17.42 -7.05 13.04
N LEU A 66 -16.20 -7.38 13.45
CA LEU A 66 -15.69 -8.75 13.51
C LEU A 66 -16.20 -9.52 14.72
N GLY A 67 -16.69 -8.83 15.76
CA GLY A 67 -17.08 -9.43 17.05
C GLY A 67 -15.87 -9.86 17.87
N THR A 68 -14.78 -9.12 17.84
CA THR A 68 -13.50 -9.41 18.50
C THR A 68 -13.17 -8.37 19.56
N THR A 69 -12.25 -8.70 20.45
CA THR A 69 -11.73 -7.78 21.48
C THR A 69 -10.24 -7.50 21.32
N ARG A 70 -9.51 -8.43 20.68
CA ARG A 70 -8.06 -8.32 20.43
C ARG A 70 -7.74 -8.49 18.94
N GLY A 71 -8.48 -9.31 18.22
CA GLY A 71 -8.24 -9.61 16.82
C GLY A 71 -8.58 -8.43 15.92
N PHE A 72 -7.71 -8.12 14.96
CA PHE A 72 -7.89 -7.10 13.93
C PHE A 72 -7.01 -7.39 12.71
N ILE A 73 -7.22 -6.65 11.64
CA ILE A 73 -6.42 -6.71 10.41
C ILE A 73 -5.88 -5.32 10.11
N VAL A 74 -4.58 -5.23 9.86
CA VAL A 74 -3.88 -4.04 9.35
C VAL A 74 -3.12 -4.44 8.09
N VAL A 75 -3.13 -3.61 7.06
CA VAL A 75 -2.46 -3.91 5.80
C VAL A 75 -1.35 -2.93 5.46
N LYS A 76 -0.30 -3.43 4.83
CA LYS A 76 0.75 -2.64 4.21
C LYS A 76 0.31 -2.20 2.79
N PRO A 77 0.61 -0.97 2.36
CA PRO A 77 0.36 -0.55 0.99
C PRO A 77 1.29 -1.24 -0.02
N ASN A 78 1.07 -0.96 -1.30
CA ASN A 78 1.93 -1.41 -2.38
C ASN A 78 3.38 -0.98 -2.16
N CYS A 79 4.33 -1.81 -2.59
CA CYS A 79 5.75 -1.57 -2.37
C CYS A 79 6.29 -0.36 -3.15
N SER A 80 5.77 -0.10 -4.36
CA SER A 80 6.26 0.99 -5.21
C SER A 80 5.95 2.38 -4.63
N ILE A 81 4.77 2.56 -4.00
CA ILE A 81 4.36 3.87 -3.46
C ILE A 81 5.23 4.31 -2.27
N GLN A 82 5.86 3.39 -1.59
CA GLN A 82 6.72 3.70 -0.44
C GLN A 82 8.01 4.43 -0.85
N SER A 83 8.35 4.43 -2.14
CA SER A 83 9.49 5.20 -2.66
C SER A 83 9.20 6.69 -2.79
N TYR A 84 7.93 7.12 -2.85
CA TYR A 84 7.57 8.53 -3.07
C TYR A 84 6.52 9.09 -2.09
N ALA A 85 5.60 8.28 -1.56
CA ALA A 85 4.55 8.79 -0.67
C ALA A 85 5.09 9.45 0.61
N PRO A 86 6.13 8.92 1.30
CA PRO A 86 6.72 9.61 2.45
C PRO A 86 7.32 10.97 2.10
N VAL A 87 7.97 11.10 0.94
CA VAL A 87 8.55 12.36 0.47
C VAL A 87 7.46 13.38 0.20
N LEU A 88 6.40 12.99 -0.51
CA LEU A 88 5.25 13.87 -0.78
C LEU A 88 4.53 14.29 0.50
N THR A 89 4.46 13.41 1.49
CA THR A 89 3.91 13.73 2.81
C THR A 89 4.73 14.80 3.53
N ALA A 90 6.06 14.69 3.47
CA ALA A 90 6.95 15.71 4.05
C ALA A 90 6.79 17.08 3.36
N TRP A 91 6.32 17.11 2.12
CA TRP A 91 6.07 18.32 1.33
C TRP A 91 4.60 18.75 1.29
N ALA A 92 3.75 18.18 2.12
CA ALA A 92 2.32 18.49 2.15
C ALA A 92 2.03 19.99 2.39
N GLU A 93 2.89 20.71 3.13
CA GLU A 93 2.76 22.16 3.36
C GLU A 93 2.80 23.00 2.08
N PHE A 94 3.46 22.49 1.02
CA PHE A 94 3.52 23.14 -0.30
C PHE A 94 2.30 22.83 -1.18
N GLU A 95 1.34 22.06 -0.69
CA GLU A 95 0.09 21.73 -1.36
C GLU A 95 0.33 21.09 -2.74
N PRO A 96 0.89 19.87 -2.82
CA PRO A 96 1.00 19.15 -4.08
C PRO A 96 -0.39 18.90 -4.65
N TYR A 97 -0.62 19.23 -5.93
CA TYR A 97 -1.93 19.05 -6.58
C TYR A 97 -1.89 18.14 -7.81
N GLU A 98 -0.75 17.98 -8.45
CA GLU A 98 -0.55 17.08 -9.60
C GLU A 98 0.80 16.38 -9.45
N VAL A 99 0.79 15.06 -9.58
CA VAL A 99 1.98 14.20 -9.44
C VAL A 99 2.04 13.24 -10.63
N ILE A 100 3.17 13.24 -11.33
CA ILE A 100 3.45 12.28 -12.40
C ILE A 100 4.58 11.38 -11.92
N VAL A 101 4.34 10.07 -11.90
CA VAL A 101 5.27 9.06 -11.37
C VAL A 101 5.62 8.06 -12.45
N SER A 102 6.91 7.78 -12.63
CA SER A 102 7.38 6.60 -13.34
C SER A 102 8.14 5.71 -12.36
N THR A 103 7.62 4.51 -12.07
CA THR A 103 8.28 3.57 -11.18
C THR A 103 9.17 2.60 -11.96
N TYR A 104 10.36 2.33 -11.46
CA TYR A 104 11.28 1.33 -11.95
C TYR A 104 11.33 0.20 -10.92
N GLN A 105 10.58 -0.87 -11.21
CA GLN A 105 10.33 -1.92 -10.23
C GLN A 105 11.25 -3.12 -10.44
N ALA A 106 11.97 -3.49 -9.40
CA ALA A 106 12.85 -4.65 -9.37
C ALA A 106 12.09 -5.98 -9.52
N ILE A 107 12.75 -6.99 -10.07
CA ILE A 107 12.15 -8.33 -10.31
C ILE A 107 11.77 -9.05 -9.03
N SER A 108 12.43 -8.77 -7.89
CA SER A 108 12.05 -9.31 -6.57
C SER A 108 10.64 -8.91 -6.15
N GLY A 109 10.10 -7.77 -6.65
CA GLY A 109 8.72 -7.39 -6.44
C GLY A 109 7.69 -8.32 -7.09
N ALA A 110 8.11 -9.14 -8.05
CA ALA A 110 7.33 -10.24 -8.62
C ALA A 110 7.66 -11.61 -7.98
N GLY A 111 8.42 -11.64 -6.88
CA GLY A 111 8.86 -12.88 -6.25
C GLY A 111 9.87 -13.66 -7.09
N LYS A 112 10.58 -13.00 -8.01
CA LYS A 112 11.49 -13.63 -8.98
C LYS A 112 12.95 -13.23 -8.75
N THR A 113 13.84 -14.11 -9.21
CA THR A 113 15.26 -13.82 -9.40
C THR A 113 15.60 -13.92 -10.88
N PHE A 114 16.80 -13.51 -11.30
CA PHE A 114 17.23 -13.73 -12.69
C PHE A 114 17.36 -15.21 -13.05
N LYS A 115 17.60 -16.08 -12.07
CA LYS A 115 17.61 -17.53 -12.28
C LYS A 115 16.21 -18.05 -12.67
N ASP A 116 15.15 -17.48 -12.06
CA ASP A 116 13.77 -17.90 -12.30
C ASP A 116 13.13 -17.13 -13.47
N TRP A 117 13.77 -16.04 -13.88
CA TRP A 117 13.26 -15.15 -14.94
C TRP A 117 14.41 -14.57 -15.78
N PRO A 118 15.16 -15.45 -16.50
CA PRO A 118 16.34 -15.01 -17.27
C PRO A 118 16.02 -14.04 -18.40
N GLU A 119 14.78 -14.05 -18.94
CA GLU A 119 14.35 -13.13 -20.01
C GLU A 119 14.33 -11.66 -19.56
N MET A 120 14.41 -11.41 -18.27
CA MET A 120 14.53 -10.04 -17.75
C MET A 120 15.94 -9.47 -17.83
N GLU A 121 16.99 -10.28 -18.05
CA GLU A 121 18.32 -9.75 -18.24
C GLU A 121 18.39 -8.88 -19.51
N GLY A 122 18.75 -7.61 -19.34
CA GLY A 122 18.83 -6.64 -20.43
C GLY A 122 17.47 -6.22 -21.02
N ASN A 123 16.35 -6.53 -20.36
CA ASN A 123 15.00 -6.26 -20.85
C ASN A 123 14.18 -5.42 -19.87
N ILE A 124 13.12 -4.78 -20.35
CA ILE A 124 12.13 -4.07 -19.54
C ILE A 124 10.72 -4.51 -19.90
N ILE A 125 9.80 -4.47 -18.93
CA ILE A 125 8.36 -4.61 -19.18
C ILE A 125 7.71 -3.26 -18.91
N PRO A 126 7.18 -2.58 -19.95
CA PRO A 126 6.71 -1.19 -19.84
C PRO A 126 5.35 -1.04 -19.13
N TYR A 127 4.69 -2.13 -18.79
CA TYR A 127 3.40 -2.15 -18.12
C TYR A 127 3.31 -3.34 -17.17
N ILE A 128 2.99 -3.08 -15.91
CA ILE A 128 2.75 -4.11 -14.90
C ILE A 128 1.28 -4.07 -14.53
N GLY A 129 0.53 -5.12 -14.91
CA GLY A 129 -0.93 -5.18 -14.74
C GLY A 129 -1.40 -4.87 -13.32
N GLY A 130 -2.26 -3.85 -13.19
CA GLY A 130 -2.86 -3.41 -11.93
C GLY A 130 -1.95 -2.62 -10.98
N GLU A 131 -0.66 -2.39 -11.33
CA GLU A 131 0.25 -1.62 -10.47
C GLU A 131 0.01 -0.11 -10.59
N GLU A 132 -0.34 0.38 -11.77
CA GLU A 132 -0.63 1.80 -11.99
C GLU A 132 -1.82 2.26 -11.15
N GLU A 133 -2.93 1.51 -11.19
CA GLU A 133 -4.12 1.83 -10.38
C GLU A 133 -3.83 1.84 -8.87
N LYS A 134 -3.02 0.91 -8.37
CA LYS A 134 -2.58 0.91 -6.97
C LYS A 134 -1.75 2.15 -6.65
N SER A 135 -0.79 2.46 -7.53
CA SER A 135 0.11 3.61 -7.37
C SER A 135 -0.61 4.96 -7.41
N GLU A 136 -1.72 5.06 -8.12
CA GLU A 136 -2.55 6.26 -8.19
C GLU A 136 -3.51 6.41 -7.01
N LYS A 137 -4.07 5.30 -6.51
CA LYS A 137 -5.16 5.33 -5.52
C LYS A 137 -4.71 5.07 -4.08
N GLU A 138 -3.75 4.19 -3.86
CA GLU A 138 -3.34 3.84 -2.49
C GLU A 138 -2.74 5.01 -1.70
N PRO A 139 -1.93 5.93 -2.30
CA PRO A 139 -1.48 7.12 -1.59
C PRO A 139 -2.64 7.99 -1.09
N LEU A 140 -3.71 8.14 -1.89
CA LEU A 140 -4.88 8.91 -1.49
C LEU A 140 -5.59 8.28 -0.28
N ARG A 141 -5.61 6.96 -0.18
CA ARG A 141 -6.16 6.28 0.99
C ARG A 141 -5.28 6.48 2.22
N ILE A 142 -3.95 6.47 2.07
CA ILE A 142 -3.00 6.75 3.16
C ILE A 142 -3.17 8.18 3.68
N TRP A 143 -3.37 9.16 2.78
CA TRP A 143 -3.64 10.56 3.12
C TRP A 143 -5.13 10.85 3.41
N GLY A 144 -5.94 9.83 3.45
CA GLY A 144 -7.36 9.91 3.76
C GLY A 144 -7.64 10.25 5.22
N LYS A 145 -8.91 10.19 5.59
CA LYS A 145 -9.38 10.46 6.97
C LYS A 145 -10.37 9.40 7.40
N ILE A 146 -10.43 9.16 8.70
CA ILE A 146 -11.49 8.35 9.29
C ILE A 146 -12.77 9.20 9.34
N GLU A 147 -13.83 8.71 8.73
CA GLU A 147 -15.18 9.28 8.78
C GLU A 147 -16.17 8.19 9.21
N GLY A 148 -16.61 8.27 10.46
CA GLY A 148 -17.42 7.21 11.07
C GLY A 148 -16.61 5.90 11.17
N ASP A 149 -17.14 4.84 10.58
CA ASP A 149 -16.59 3.49 10.60
C ASP A 149 -15.73 3.13 9.36
N LYS A 150 -15.30 4.13 8.61
CA LYS A 150 -14.55 3.93 7.36
C LYS A 150 -13.43 4.95 7.16
N ILE A 151 -12.42 4.55 6.38
CA ILE A 151 -11.40 5.45 5.87
C ILE A 151 -11.85 5.98 4.51
N VAL A 152 -12.01 7.29 4.40
CA VAL A 152 -12.35 8.00 3.16
C VAL A 152 -11.07 8.54 2.54
N PRO A 153 -10.73 8.15 1.30
CA PRO A 153 -9.53 8.62 0.63
C PRO A 153 -9.53 10.13 0.41
N ALA A 154 -8.34 10.74 0.42
CA ALA A 154 -8.14 12.11 -0.04
C ALA A 154 -8.49 12.24 -1.53
N THR A 155 -8.85 13.46 -1.95
CA THR A 155 -9.19 13.77 -3.35
C THR A 155 -8.07 14.47 -4.11
N SER A 156 -6.99 14.81 -3.43
CA SER A 156 -5.80 15.47 -3.97
C SER A 156 -4.55 14.88 -3.32
N PRO A 157 -3.42 14.88 -4.04
CA PRO A 157 -3.19 15.32 -5.43
C PRO A 157 -3.80 14.39 -6.48
N VAL A 158 -3.91 14.84 -7.72
CA VAL A 158 -4.13 13.94 -8.86
C VAL A 158 -2.81 13.23 -9.16
N ILE A 159 -2.82 11.92 -9.18
CA ILE A 159 -1.62 11.10 -9.45
C ILE A 159 -1.81 10.37 -10.76
N THR A 160 -0.84 10.46 -11.66
CA THR A 160 -0.74 9.64 -12.86
C THR A 160 0.54 8.83 -12.77
N CYS A 161 0.42 7.51 -12.89
CA CYS A 161 1.56 6.61 -12.71
C CYS A 161 1.78 5.71 -13.92
N GLN A 162 3.06 5.51 -14.26
CA GLN A 162 3.51 4.45 -15.16
C GLN A 162 4.40 3.48 -14.37
N CYS A 163 4.07 2.20 -14.41
CA CYS A 163 4.79 1.16 -13.67
C CYS A 163 5.57 0.26 -14.62
N ILE A 164 6.91 0.32 -14.53
CA ILE A 164 7.83 -0.38 -15.42
C ILE A 164 8.62 -1.42 -14.62
N ARG A 165 8.69 -2.66 -15.12
CA ARG A 165 9.60 -3.66 -14.61
C ARG A 165 10.98 -3.49 -15.26
N VAL A 166 12.02 -3.43 -14.43
CA VAL A 166 13.40 -3.23 -14.87
C VAL A 166 14.29 -4.40 -14.46
N PRO A 167 15.43 -4.63 -15.19
CA PRO A 167 16.34 -5.73 -14.91
C PRO A 167 17.25 -5.42 -13.70
N VAL A 168 16.63 -5.17 -12.56
CA VAL A 168 17.28 -4.93 -11.27
C VAL A 168 16.77 -5.98 -10.29
N LEU A 169 17.67 -6.60 -9.55
CA LEU A 169 17.30 -7.68 -8.64
C LEU A 169 16.43 -7.18 -7.48
N ASN A 170 16.89 -6.13 -6.78
CA ASN A 170 16.23 -5.61 -5.58
C ASN A 170 16.17 -4.08 -5.61
N GLY A 171 15.15 -3.54 -4.93
CA GLY A 171 14.97 -2.10 -4.75
C GLY A 171 14.19 -1.44 -5.89
N HIS A 172 13.03 -0.84 -5.54
CA HIS A 172 12.25 -0.03 -6.46
C HIS A 172 12.75 1.41 -6.42
N THR A 173 12.70 2.07 -7.58
CA THR A 173 13.01 3.50 -7.72
C THR A 173 11.82 4.19 -8.38
N ALA A 174 11.62 5.46 -8.09
CA ALA A 174 10.63 6.29 -8.77
C ALA A 174 11.24 7.60 -9.27
N ALA A 175 10.90 7.99 -10.50
CA ALA A 175 11.06 9.34 -10.99
C ALA A 175 9.73 10.07 -10.82
N VAL A 176 9.74 11.21 -10.13
CA VAL A 176 8.52 11.90 -9.72
C VAL A 176 8.60 13.38 -10.10
N PHE A 177 7.57 13.85 -10.83
CA PHE A 177 7.36 15.25 -11.11
C PHE A 177 6.16 15.74 -10.31
N VAL A 178 6.33 16.86 -9.60
CA VAL A 178 5.30 17.37 -8.70
C VAL A 178 5.02 18.82 -9.01
N LYS A 179 3.74 19.16 -9.12
CA LYS A 179 3.29 20.55 -9.13
C LYS A 179 2.71 20.92 -7.77
N PHE A 180 3.16 22.05 -7.25
CA PHE A 180 2.75 22.59 -5.96
C PHE A 180 1.96 23.89 -6.14
N ALA A 181 0.92 24.07 -5.32
CA ALA A 181 0.21 25.35 -5.25
C ALA A 181 1.06 26.44 -4.57
N LYS A 182 1.87 26.04 -3.61
CA LYS A 182 2.85 26.92 -2.94
C LYS A 182 4.25 26.54 -3.40
N LYS A 183 4.99 27.52 -3.90
CA LYS A 183 6.36 27.29 -4.40
C LYS A 183 7.29 26.89 -3.25
N PRO A 184 7.94 25.71 -3.30
CA PRO A 184 8.97 25.35 -2.34
C PRO A 184 10.13 26.35 -2.39
N THR A 185 10.65 26.72 -1.23
CA THR A 185 11.89 27.51 -1.12
C THR A 185 13.09 26.57 -1.15
N LYS A 186 14.22 27.07 -1.69
CA LYS A 186 15.50 26.33 -1.66
C LYS A 186 16.08 26.36 -0.26
#